data_7f65801d4389bb6a378a5b52b8701133
#
_entry.id   7f65801d4389bb6a378a5b52b8701133
#
_cell.length_a   1.000
_cell.length_b   1.000
_cell.length_c   1.000
_cell.angle_alpha   90.00
_cell.angle_beta   90.00
_cell.angle_gamma   90.00
#
_symmetry.space_group_name_H-M   'P 1'
#
loop_
_entity.id
_entity.type
_entity.pdbx_description
1 polymer ?
#
loop_
_entity_poly.entity_id
_entity_poly.type
_entity_poly.pdbx_seq_one_letter_code
_entity_poly.pdbx_strand_id
1 'polypeptide(L)'
;MSKPLVAVVGRPNVGKSTFFNKVVGKRIAIVEDTPGVTRDRIYGDAEWLDHHFALVDTGGIEPMKDDIISTQMRRQAELAIETADVIIFMVDGREGITAADEDVADLLRRSKKPIVLTVNKVDHPKYEDSAYDFYSLGIGNPITISAEQGLGIGDLLDEVISYFPKCEKELEHEAINIAIVGKPNVGKSSLVNALLGYERTIVSSISGTTRDAIDTPFTWNGDDFVLVDTAGIRRKRSIDDETVERYSVIRSLGAIRRADVVLIVIDAAEGLSEQDVRIAGYVHEEGKASVVIVNKWDVIEKDTNTMNKFKKELTTDLAFMSYVPMLFISAKTGQRVNKVLETAKYAYTQNSMRISTGTLNDVISEAVTVTAPPSDKGRQLKIYYAVQFATNPPTFAIVVNDPKIMHFSYQRYLENYIRKSFSLDATPIRIKIRQRGKNDRLNDKA
;
A
#
# COMPACT_ATOMS: atom_id res chain seq x y z
N MET A 1 -0.97 -2.16 11.82
CA MET A 1 -1.62 -3.31 11.16
C MET A 1 -1.74 -3.01 9.68
N SER A 2 -1.30 -3.93 8.82
CA SER A 2 -1.49 -3.79 7.36
C SER A 2 -2.97 -3.95 7.03
N LYS A 3 -3.49 -3.11 6.15
CA LYS A 3 -4.87 -3.25 5.64
C LYS A 3 -4.97 -4.57 4.87
N PRO A 4 -6.01 -5.41 5.11
CA PRO A 4 -6.24 -6.60 4.29
C PRO A 4 -6.39 -6.25 2.81
N LEU A 5 -5.90 -7.13 1.93
CA LEU A 5 -6.00 -7.00 0.49
C LEU A 5 -7.06 -7.94 -0.05
N VAL A 6 -8.07 -7.41 -0.72
CA VAL A 6 -9.15 -8.17 -1.36
C VAL A 6 -9.01 -8.07 -2.87
N ALA A 7 -8.84 -9.19 -3.56
CA ALA A 7 -8.74 -9.22 -5.03
C ALA A 7 -10.06 -9.70 -5.66
N VAL A 8 -10.48 -9.04 -6.73
CA VAL A 8 -11.65 -9.45 -7.52
C VAL A 8 -11.18 -10.15 -8.78
N VAL A 9 -11.54 -11.43 -8.95
CA VAL A 9 -11.18 -12.29 -10.08
C VAL A 9 -12.44 -12.72 -10.81
N GLY A 10 -12.37 -12.89 -12.12
CA GLY A 10 -13.49 -13.35 -12.93
C GLY A 10 -13.33 -12.96 -14.39
N ARG A 11 -14.19 -13.49 -15.26
CA ARG A 11 -14.20 -13.23 -16.70
C ARG A 11 -14.30 -11.72 -17.04
N PRO A 12 -13.88 -11.30 -18.22
CA PRO A 12 -14.26 -10.00 -18.76
C PRO A 12 -15.78 -9.82 -18.73
N ASN A 13 -16.24 -8.61 -18.48
CA ASN A 13 -17.66 -8.21 -18.51
C ASN A 13 -18.59 -8.84 -17.43
N VAL A 14 -18.09 -9.58 -16.45
CA VAL A 14 -18.92 -10.04 -15.31
C VAL A 14 -19.25 -8.93 -14.32
N GLY A 15 -18.69 -7.72 -14.49
CA GLY A 15 -19.02 -6.55 -13.66
C GLY A 15 -18.01 -6.23 -12.56
N LYS A 16 -16.78 -6.75 -12.62
CA LYS A 16 -15.72 -6.46 -11.62
C LYS A 16 -15.49 -4.97 -11.41
N SER A 17 -15.26 -4.23 -12.50
CA SER A 17 -14.99 -2.78 -12.43
C SER A 17 -16.22 -1.99 -11.95
N THR A 18 -17.43 -2.45 -12.25
CA THR A 18 -18.67 -1.86 -11.73
C THR A 18 -18.77 -2.03 -10.22
N PHE A 19 -18.49 -3.24 -9.73
CA PHE A 19 -18.41 -3.54 -8.30
C PHE A 19 -17.31 -2.72 -7.62
N PHE A 20 -16.09 -2.72 -8.18
CA PHE A 20 -14.98 -1.94 -7.68
C PHE A 20 -15.34 -0.45 -7.51
N ASN A 21 -15.87 0.17 -8.57
CA ASN A 21 -16.27 1.58 -8.54
C ASN A 21 -17.39 1.85 -7.51
N LYS A 22 -18.28 0.89 -7.28
CA LYS A 22 -19.39 1.02 -6.33
C LYS A 22 -18.91 0.96 -4.88
N VAL A 23 -17.93 0.12 -4.60
CA VAL A 23 -17.36 -0.07 -3.25
C VAL A 23 -16.37 1.04 -2.91
N VAL A 24 -15.46 1.34 -3.82
CA VAL A 24 -14.42 2.38 -3.66
C VAL A 24 -14.99 3.79 -3.86
N GLY A 25 -15.96 3.96 -4.78
CA GLY A 25 -16.47 5.26 -5.24
C GLY A 25 -17.26 6.08 -4.21
N LYS A 26 -17.62 5.56 -3.05
CA LYS A 26 -18.30 6.32 -1.99
C LYS A 26 -17.37 7.26 -1.21
N ARG A 27 -16.05 7.21 -1.40
CA ARG A 27 -15.05 8.00 -0.64
C ARG A 27 -14.01 8.76 -1.46
N ILE A 28 -14.11 8.81 -2.80
CA ILE A 28 -13.17 9.56 -3.66
C ILE A 28 -13.30 11.11 -3.52
N ALA A 29 -14.02 11.61 -2.54
CA ALA A 29 -14.21 13.06 -2.36
C ALA A 29 -13.03 13.79 -1.71
N ILE A 30 -11.97 13.12 -1.27
CA ILE A 30 -10.77 13.77 -0.71
C ILE A 30 -9.52 12.96 -1.14
N VAL A 31 -9.21 12.94 -2.42
CA VAL A 31 -7.87 12.62 -2.89
C VAL A 31 -7.34 13.87 -3.55
N GLU A 32 -6.40 14.52 -2.88
CA GLU A 32 -5.61 15.60 -3.42
C GLU A 32 -4.98 15.16 -4.74
N ASP A 33 -5.08 16.00 -5.76
CA ASP A 33 -4.35 15.86 -7.02
C ASP A 33 -2.85 15.93 -6.71
N THR A 34 -2.23 14.79 -6.46
CA THR A 34 -0.79 14.69 -6.36
C THR A 34 -0.26 14.70 -7.79
N PRO A 35 0.46 15.73 -8.23
CA PRO A 35 1.00 15.79 -9.59
C PRO A 35 1.93 14.61 -9.84
N GLY A 36 1.68 13.82 -10.88
CA GLY A 36 2.49 12.68 -11.29
C GLY A 36 1.91 11.29 -11.03
N VAL A 37 0.79 11.17 -10.27
CA VAL A 37 0.09 9.89 -10.10
C VAL A 37 -1.08 9.83 -11.07
N THR A 38 -0.89 9.19 -12.22
CA THR A 38 -2.00 8.90 -13.15
C THR A 38 -2.94 7.89 -12.51
N ARG A 39 -4.24 8.17 -12.57
CA ARG A 39 -5.37 7.33 -12.08
C ARG A 39 -5.51 6.04 -12.90
N ASP A 40 -4.55 5.14 -12.85
CA ASP A 40 -4.80 3.76 -13.23
C ASP A 40 -5.52 3.09 -12.05
N ARG A 41 -6.84 2.93 -12.16
CA ARG A 41 -7.75 2.41 -11.13
C ARG A 41 -7.61 0.89 -10.96
N ILE A 42 -6.42 0.41 -10.64
CA ILE A 42 -6.20 -1.01 -10.40
C ILE A 42 -6.53 -1.37 -8.93
N TYR A 43 -6.41 -0.42 -7.99
CA TYR A 43 -6.75 -0.63 -6.59
C TYR A 43 -7.42 0.61 -5.98
N GLY A 44 -8.14 0.40 -4.88
CA GLY A 44 -8.75 1.47 -4.11
C GLY A 44 -8.99 1.08 -2.66
N ASP A 45 -8.94 2.07 -1.77
CA ASP A 45 -9.30 1.88 -0.37
C ASP A 45 -10.81 1.76 -0.21
N ALA A 46 -11.23 0.76 0.54
CA ALA A 46 -12.61 0.51 0.89
C ALA A 46 -12.78 0.45 2.42
N GLU A 47 -13.99 0.74 2.89
CA GLU A 47 -14.36 0.64 4.30
C GLU A 47 -15.76 0.04 4.42
N TRP A 48 -15.89 -0.96 5.30
CA TRP A 48 -17.16 -1.59 5.62
C TRP A 48 -17.21 -1.96 7.11
N LEU A 49 -18.24 -1.53 7.83
CA LEU A 49 -18.41 -1.79 9.28
C LEU A 49 -17.11 -1.57 10.11
N ASP A 50 -16.48 -0.40 9.96
CA ASP A 50 -15.20 -0.02 10.59
C ASP A 50 -13.97 -0.85 10.19
N HIS A 51 -14.12 -1.79 9.25
CA HIS A 51 -12.99 -2.51 8.65
C HIS A 51 -12.48 -1.76 7.42
N HIS A 52 -11.19 -1.39 7.45
CA HIS A 52 -10.49 -0.77 6.32
C HIS A 52 -9.70 -1.82 5.56
N PHE A 53 -9.92 -1.92 4.26
CA PHE A 53 -9.22 -2.86 3.39
C PHE A 53 -8.94 -2.24 2.02
N ALA A 54 -8.06 -2.86 1.25
CA ALA A 54 -7.84 -2.49 -0.13
C ALA A 54 -8.51 -3.46 -1.08
N LEU A 55 -9.18 -2.94 -2.07
CA LEU A 55 -9.79 -3.70 -3.15
C LEU A 55 -8.93 -3.57 -4.41
N VAL A 56 -8.67 -4.69 -5.10
CA VAL A 56 -7.92 -4.74 -6.35
C VAL A 56 -8.83 -5.28 -7.45
N ASP A 57 -8.99 -4.51 -8.54
CA ASP A 57 -9.62 -5.00 -9.76
C ASP A 57 -8.56 -5.64 -10.67
N THR A 58 -8.51 -6.97 -10.67
CA THR A 58 -7.58 -7.69 -11.56
C THR A 58 -7.99 -7.62 -13.03
N GLY A 59 -9.23 -7.22 -13.34
CA GLY A 59 -9.76 -7.05 -14.70
C GLY A 59 -9.31 -5.79 -15.41
N GLY A 60 -8.84 -4.78 -14.66
CA GLY A 60 -8.23 -3.55 -15.22
C GLY A 60 -6.86 -3.80 -15.88
N ILE A 61 -6.36 -5.02 -15.83
CA ILE A 61 -5.15 -5.47 -16.52
C ILE A 61 -5.53 -5.75 -17.98
N GLU A 62 -5.11 -4.87 -18.91
CA GLU A 62 -5.45 -5.03 -20.33
C GLU A 62 -4.97 -6.37 -20.90
N PRO A 63 -5.81 -7.04 -21.74
CA PRO A 63 -5.43 -8.25 -22.43
C PRO A 63 -4.33 -7.97 -23.47
N MET A 64 -3.38 -8.87 -23.62
CA MET A 64 -2.59 -8.95 -24.85
C MET A 64 -3.53 -9.22 -26.02
N LYS A 65 -3.26 -8.61 -27.20
CA LYS A 65 -4.14 -8.67 -28.38
C LYS A 65 -4.51 -10.08 -28.86
N ASP A 66 -3.79 -11.11 -28.40
CA ASP A 66 -3.97 -12.51 -28.83
C ASP A 66 -4.18 -13.52 -27.68
N ASP A 67 -4.42 -13.05 -26.44
CA ASP A 67 -4.61 -13.98 -25.31
C ASP A 67 -6.02 -14.58 -25.29
N ILE A 68 -6.08 -15.92 -25.19
CA ILE A 68 -7.33 -16.65 -24.94
C ILE A 68 -7.87 -16.24 -23.55
N ILE A 69 -9.17 -15.99 -23.44
CA ILE A 69 -9.86 -15.55 -22.19
C ILE A 69 -9.48 -16.40 -20.98
N SER A 70 -9.35 -17.72 -21.15
CA SER A 70 -8.95 -18.65 -20.08
C SER A 70 -7.53 -18.38 -19.55
N THR A 71 -6.58 -18.03 -20.43
CA THR A 71 -5.20 -17.72 -20.04
C THR A 71 -5.14 -16.44 -19.18
N GLN A 72 -5.92 -15.43 -19.54
CA GLN A 72 -6.01 -14.18 -18.76
C GLN A 72 -6.60 -14.41 -17.39
N MET A 73 -7.72 -15.12 -17.31
CA MET A 73 -8.38 -15.42 -16.04
C MET A 73 -7.47 -16.24 -15.13
N ARG A 74 -6.75 -17.21 -15.68
CA ARG A 74 -5.79 -18.02 -14.93
C ARG A 74 -4.69 -17.14 -14.32
N ARG A 75 -4.11 -16.21 -15.09
CA ARG A 75 -3.10 -15.27 -14.61
C ARG A 75 -3.65 -14.34 -13.51
N GLN A 76 -4.88 -13.85 -13.67
CA GLN A 76 -5.55 -13.05 -12.64
C GLN A 76 -5.75 -13.84 -11.34
N ALA A 77 -6.17 -15.11 -11.44
CA ALA A 77 -6.33 -15.99 -10.29
C ALA A 77 -5.00 -16.30 -9.60
N GLU A 78 -3.95 -16.61 -10.36
CA GLU A 78 -2.60 -16.83 -9.82
C GLU A 78 -2.08 -15.61 -9.07
N LEU A 79 -2.27 -14.41 -9.62
CA LEU A 79 -1.89 -13.17 -8.96
C LEU A 79 -2.69 -12.93 -7.67
N ALA A 80 -4.01 -13.14 -7.71
CA ALA A 80 -4.86 -13.00 -6.54
C ALA A 80 -4.45 -13.98 -5.42
N ILE A 81 -4.15 -15.24 -5.77
CA ILE A 81 -3.67 -16.24 -4.82
C ILE A 81 -2.35 -15.82 -4.17
N GLU A 82 -1.44 -15.22 -4.94
CA GLU A 82 -0.16 -14.78 -4.41
C GLU A 82 -0.26 -13.55 -3.50
N THR A 83 -1.17 -12.62 -3.80
CA THR A 83 -1.13 -11.28 -3.18
C THR A 83 -2.28 -10.98 -2.22
N ALA A 84 -3.47 -11.55 -2.43
CA ALA A 84 -4.66 -11.21 -1.66
C ALA A 84 -4.76 -11.99 -0.35
N ASP A 85 -5.40 -11.37 0.65
CA ASP A 85 -5.82 -12.04 1.89
C ASP A 85 -7.16 -12.75 1.69
N VAL A 86 -8.06 -12.16 0.87
CA VAL A 86 -9.36 -12.73 0.49
C VAL A 86 -9.57 -12.54 -1.01
N ILE A 87 -10.13 -13.54 -1.67
CA ILE A 87 -10.43 -13.50 -3.11
C ILE A 87 -11.93 -13.50 -3.32
N ILE A 88 -12.45 -12.50 -4.04
CA ILE A 88 -13.82 -12.48 -4.56
C ILE A 88 -13.77 -13.10 -5.96
N PHE A 89 -14.34 -14.29 -6.14
CA PHE A 89 -14.50 -14.90 -7.45
C PHE A 89 -15.87 -14.53 -8.01
N MET A 90 -15.88 -13.64 -9.01
CA MET A 90 -17.10 -13.06 -9.56
C MET A 90 -17.48 -13.74 -10.89
N VAL A 91 -18.71 -14.25 -10.97
CA VAL A 91 -19.30 -14.92 -12.14
C VAL A 91 -20.57 -14.22 -12.58
N ASP A 92 -21.04 -14.51 -13.80
CA ASP A 92 -22.23 -13.89 -14.40
C ASP A 92 -23.47 -14.78 -14.21
N GLY A 93 -24.44 -14.32 -13.44
CA GLY A 93 -25.68 -15.05 -13.16
C GLY A 93 -26.64 -15.16 -14.37
N ARG A 94 -26.47 -14.32 -15.40
CA ARG A 94 -27.29 -14.39 -16.62
C ARG A 94 -26.74 -15.34 -17.66
N GLU A 95 -25.41 -15.41 -17.80
CA GLU A 95 -24.73 -16.28 -18.77
C GLU A 95 -24.56 -17.72 -18.25
N GLY A 96 -24.58 -17.90 -16.92
CA GLY A 96 -24.32 -19.17 -16.29
C GLY A 96 -22.82 -19.55 -16.28
N ILE A 97 -22.54 -20.79 -15.90
CA ILE A 97 -21.17 -21.33 -15.76
C ILE A 97 -20.57 -21.58 -17.14
N THR A 98 -19.32 -21.19 -17.31
CA THR A 98 -18.53 -21.49 -18.51
C THR A 98 -17.30 -22.34 -18.17
N ALA A 99 -16.73 -23.00 -19.17
CA ALA A 99 -15.48 -23.76 -18.99
C ALA A 99 -14.34 -22.91 -18.38
N ALA A 100 -14.28 -21.62 -18.71
CA ALA A 100 -13.29 -20.71 -18.14
C ALA A 100 -13.54 -20.44 -16.64
N ASP A 101 -14.79 -20.41 -16.19
CA ASP A 101 -15.12 -20.29 -14.76
C ASP A 101 -14.73 -21.58 -14.01
N GLU A 102 -14.93 -22.76 -14.61
CA GLU A 102 -14.55 -24.06 -14.05
C GLU A 102 -13.02 -24.16 -13.90
N ASP A 103 -12.25 -23.78 -14.93
CA ASP A 103 -10.78 -23.78 -14.90
C ASP A 103 -10.23 -22.91 -13.76
N VAL A 104 -10.80 -21.72 -13.58
CA VAL A 104 -10.40 -20.80 -12.51
C VAL A 104 -10.85 -21.34 -11.15
N ALA A 105 -12.06 -21.88 -11.04
CA ALA A 105 -12.55 -22.50 -9.83
C ALA A 105 -11.62 -23.61 -9.35
N ASP A 106 -11.13 -24.47 -10.28
CA ASP A 106 -10.17 -25.52 -9.98
C ASP A 106 -8.85 -24.99 -9.43
N LEU A 107 -8.35 -23.90 -10.00
CA LEU A 107 -7.13 -23.26 -9.54
C LEU A 107 -7.32 -22.65 -8.15
N LEU A 108 -8.43 -21.96 -7.93
CA LEU A 108 -8.77 -21.32 -6.65
C LEU A 108 -8.97 -22.35 -5.53
N ARG A 109 -9.66 -23.47 -5.81
CA ARG A 109 -9.86 -24.55 -4.82
C ARG A 109 -8.56 -25.17 -4.31
N ARG A 110 -7.51 -25.18 -5.14
CA ARG A 110 -6.18 -25.69 -4.74
C ARG A 110 -5.42 -24.70 -3.89
N SER A 111 -5.84 -23.44 -3.86
CA SER A 111 -5.25 -22.42 -2.98
C SER A 111 -5.76 -22.61 -1.56
N LYS A 112 -4.98 -22.13 -0.58
CA LYS A 112 -5.39 -22.10 0.83
C LYS A 112 -6.03 -20.76 1.21
N LYS A 113 -6.26 -19.88 0.24
CA LYS A 113 -6.82 -18.55 0.49
C LYS A 113 -8.34 -18.64 0.67
N PRO A 114 -8.93 -17.79 1.54
CA PRO A 114 -10.37 -17.61 1.59
C PRO A 114 -10.91 -17.10 0.25
N ILE A 115 -11.96 -17.74 -0.24
CA ILE A 115 -12.59 -17.39 -1.51
C ILE A 115 -14.08 -17.18 -1.28
N VAL A 116 -14.61 -16.05 -1.75
CA VAL A 116 -16.03 -15.73 -1.73
C VAL A 116 -16.57 -15.81 -3.15
N LEU A 117 -17.40 -16.81 -3.43
CA LEU A 117 -18.08 -16.96 -4.72
C LEU A 117 -19.21 -15.94 -4.84
N THR A 118 -19.16 -15.11 -5.87
CA THR A 118 -20.11 -14.01 -6.07
C THR A 118 -20.76 -14.12 -7.43
N VAL A 119 -22.08 -14.29 -7.47
CA VAL A 119 -22.91 -14.32 -8.67
C VAL A 119 -23.47 -12.92 -8.93
N ASN A 120 -22.91 -12.24 -9.92
CA ASN A 120 -23.32 -10.87 -10.26
C ASN A 120 -24.39 -10.85 -11.37
N LYS A 121 -25.02 -9.69 -11.55
CA LYS A 121 -26.12 -9.40 -12.49
C LYS A 121 -27.44 -10.10 -12.12
N VAL A 122 -27.62 -10.42 -10.84
CA VAL A 122 -28.87 -10.93 -10.28
C VAL A 122 -29.71 -9.72 -9.83
N ASP A 123 -30.39 -9.12 -10.77
CA ASP A 123 -31.22 -7.92 -10.59
C ASP A 123 -32.73 -8.19 -10.64
N HIS A 124 -33.11 -9.44 -10.82
CA HIS A 124 -34.50 -9.86 -10.91
C HIS A 124 -34.65 -11.26 -10.27
N PRO A 125 -35.75 -11.55 -9.53
CA PRO A 125 -36.01 -12.86 -8.90
C PRO A 125 -35.85 -14.07 -9.84
N LYS A 126 -36.09 -13.88 -11.13
CA LYS A 126 -35.87 -14.92 -12.15
C LYS A 126 -34.46 -15.48 -12.18
N TYR A 127 -33.45 -14.68 -11.77
CA TYR A 127 -32.04 -15.10 -11.79
C TYR A 127 -31.56 -15.60 -10.43
N GLU A 128 -32.39 -15.52 -9.38
CA GLU A 128 -32.04 -16.07 -8.06
C GLU A 128 -31.92 -17.59 -8.11
N ASP A 129 -32.83 -18.27 -8.82
CA ASP A 129 -32.80 -19.71 -8.95
C ASP A 129 -31.57 -20.20 -9.72
N SER A 130 -31.07 -19.42 -10.70
CA SER A 130 -29.87 -19.77 -11.45
C SER A 130 -28.58 -19.72 -10.61
N ALA A 131 -28.60 -19.04 -9.47
CA ALA A 131 -27.44 -18.99 -8.56
C ALA A 131 -27.13 -20.38 -7.96
N TYR A 132 -28.11 -21.27 -7.86
CA TYR A 132 -27.91 -22.63 -7.36
C TYR A 132 -27.00 -23.48 -8.26
N ASP A 133 -26.97 -23.22 -9.55
CA ASP A 133 -26.10 -23.95 -10.48
C ASP A 133 -24.62 -23.74 -10.13
N PHE A 134 -24.27 -22.59 -9.56
CA PHE A 134 -22.88 -22.25 -9.20
C PHE A 134 -22.33 -23.00 -7.99
N TYR A 135 -23.15 -23.74 -7.24
CA TYR A 135 -22.66 -24.69 -6.24
C TYR A 135 -21.78 -25.78 -6.85
N SER A 136 -22.00 -26.11 -8.14
CA SER A 136 -21.19 -27.10 -8.87
C SER A 136 -19.73 -26.69 -8.98
N LEU A 137 -19.38 -25.40 -8.85
CA LEU A 137 -18.00 -24.92 -8.80
C LEU A 137 -17.25 -25.34 -7.53
N GLY A 138 -17.94 -25.79 -6.47
CA GLY A 138 -17.31 -26.31 -5.25
C GLY A 138 -16.46 -25.30 -4.47
N ILE A 139 -16.82 -24.01 -4.51
CA ILE A 139 -16.09 -22.93 -3.82
C ILE A 139 -16.85 -22.42 -2.58
N GLY A 140 -17.92 -23.05 -2.19
CA GLY A 140 -18.77 -22.61 -1.07
C GLY A 140 -20.11 -22.03 -1.52
N ASN A 141 -20.75 -21.24 -0.66
CA ASN A 141 -22.06 -20.69 -0.94
C ASN A 141 -21.96 -19.49 -1.90
N PRO A 142 -22.66 -19.50 -3.03
CA PRO A 142 -22.69 -18.34 -3.93
C PRO A 142 -23.49 -17.18 -3.29
N ILE A 143 -22.91 -15.99 -3.28
CA ILE A 143 -23.57 -14.76 -2.85
C ILE A 143 -24.06 -14.03 -4.10
N THR A 144 -25.36 -13.79 -4.17
CA THR A 144 -25.98 -13.09 -5.30
C THR A 144 -25.90 -11.57 -5.12
N ILE A 145 -25.45 -10.88 -6.15
CA ILE A 145 -25.40 -9.41 -6.15
C ILE A 145 -25.90 -8.82 -7.47
N SER A 146 -26.25 -7.55 -7.43
CA SER A 146 -26.30 -6.69 -8.61
C SER A 146 -25.37 -5.50 -8.38
N ALA A 147 -24.16 -5.55 -8.94
CA ALA A 147 -23.19 -4.47 -8.80
C ALA A 147 -23.71 -3.16 -9.39
N GLU A 148 -24.50 -3.21 -10.47
CA GLU A 148 -25.10 -2.04 -11.10
C GLU A 148 -26.16 -1.39 -10.20
N GLN A 149 -27.06 -2.17 -9.62
CA GLN A 149 -28.12 -1.67 -8.75
C GLN A 149 -27.68 -1.50 -7.29
N GLY A 150 -26.58 -2.14 -6.87
CA GLY A 150 -26.07 -2.10 -5.51
C GLY A 150 -26.77 -3.06 -4.55
N LEU A 151 -27.45 -4.08 -5.09
CA LEU A 151 -28.14 -5.12 -4.32
C LEU A 151 -27.16 -6.20 -3.88
N GLY A 152 -27.31 -6.73 -2.66
CA GLY A 152 -26.50 -7.83 -2.11
C GLY A 152 -25.04 -7.48 -1.82
N ILE A 153 -24.57 -6.25 -2.08
CA ILE A 153 -23.17 -5.84 -1.84
C ILE A 153 -22.85 -5.86 -0.35
N GLY A 154 -23.80 -5.52 0.52
CA GLY A 154 -23.61 -5.59 1.97
C GLY A 154 -23.30 -6.99 2.44
N ASP A 155 -24.14 -7.96 2.04
CA ASP A 155 -23.97 -9.37 2.42
C ASP A 155 -22.63 -9.94 1.91
N LEU A 156 -22.23 -9.55 0.69
CA LEU A 156 -20.91 -9.90 0.16
C LEU A 156 -19.77 -9.32 1.00
N LEU A 157 -19.85 -8.06 1.40
CA LEU A 157 -18.82 -7.41 2.20
C LEU A 157 -18.78 -7.96 3.63
N ASP A 158 -19.94 -8.32 4.21
CA ASP A 158 -20.00 -8.99 5.52
C ASP A 158 -19.26 -10.33 5.50
N GLU A 159 -19.47 -11.13 4.43
CA GLU A 159 -18.76 -12.39 4.27
C GLU A 159 -17.25 -12.14 4.08
N VAL A 160 -16.86 -11.18 3.26
CA VAL A 160 -15.44 -10.84 3.02
C VAL A 160 -14.73 -10.44 4.30
N ILE A 161 -15.32 -9.56 5.12
CA ILE A 161 -14.69 -9.13 6.39
C ILE A 161 -14.64 -10.25 7.44
N SER A 162 -15.52 -11.26 7.34
CA SER A 162 -15.48 -12.42 8.25
C SER A 162 -14.18 -13.20 8.16
N TYR A 163 -13.52 -13.18 7.01
CA TYR A 163 -12.23 -13.81 6.75
C TYR A 163 -11.02 -12.93 7.10
N PHE A 164 -11.23 -11.68 7.48
CA PHE A 164 -10.11 -10.84 7.89
C PHE A 164 -9.44 -11.38 9.14
N PRO A 165 -8.12 -11.29 9.26
CA PRO A 165 -7.42 -11.72 10.45
C PRO A 165 -8.05 -11.06 11.67
N LYS A 166 -8.57 -11.87 12.61
CA LYS A 166 -9.01 -11.36 13.89
C LYS A 166 -7.81 -10.73 14.57
N CYS A 167 -8.03 -9.56 15.16
CA CYS A 167 -7.02 -8.82 15.89
C CYS A 167 -6.67 -9.59 17.20
N GLU A 168 -5.96 -10.71 17.08
CA GLU A 168 -5.20 -11.22 18.21
C GLU A 168 -4.09 -10.21 18.44
N LYS A 169 -3.97 -9.72 19.68
CA LYS A 169 -2.80 -8.97 20.14
C LYS A 169 -1.60 -9.88 19.89
N GLU A 170 -0.96 -9.73 18.73
CA GLU A 170 0.29 -10.43 18.46
C GLU A 170 1.26 -10.01 19.55
N LEU A 171 1.81 -10.99 20.23
CA LEU A 171 3.06 -10.87 20.96
C LEU A 171 4.02 -10.18 19.99
N GLU A 172 4.55 -9.03 20.41
CA GLU A 172 5.44 -8.17 19.64
C GLU A 172 6.54 -9.01 19.01
N HIS A 173 6.40 -9.34 17.73
CA HIS A 173 7.53 -9.81 16.94
C HIS A 173 8.37 -8.56 16.66
N GLU A 174 9.50 -8.48 17.32
CA GLU A 174 10.47 -7.39 17.20
C GLU A 174 11.10 -7.26 15.80
N ALA A 175 10.80 -8.17 14.87
CA ALA A 175 11.38 -8.19 13.54
C ALA A 175 10.82 -7.10 12.62
N ILE A 176 11.74 -6.36 11.96
CA ILE A 176 11.39 -5.30 11.01
C ILE A 176 11.12 -5.91 9.62
N ASN A 177 9.90 -5.74 9.10
CA ASN A 177 9.52 -6.21 7.78
C ASN A 177 9.97 -5.22 6.69
N ILE A 178 10.80 -5.69 5.74
CA ILE A 178 11.35 -4.87 4.65
C ILE A 178 10.84 -5.37 3.31
N ALA A 179 10.21 -4.50 2.52
CA ALA A 179 9.92 -4.75 1.11
C ALA A 179 10.95 -4.06 0.21
N ILE A 180 11.36 -4.73 -0.88
CA ILE A 180 12.25 -4.18 -1.91
C ILE A 180 11.44 -4.04 -3.20
N VAL A 181 11.16 -2.80 -3.61
CA VAL A 181 10.34 -2.47 -4.76
C VAL A 181 11.11 -1.65 -5.81
N GLY A 182 10.59 -1.58 -7.01
CA GLY A 182 11.18 -0.85 -8.13
C GLY A 182 10.95 -1.60 -9.44
N LYS A 183 11.19 -0.95 -10.58
CA LYS A 183 10.99 -1.54 -11.91
C LYS A 183 11.86 -2.79 -12.17
N PRO A 184 11.59 -3.59 -13.19
CA PRO A 184 12.45 -4.69 -13.59
C PRO A 184 13.90 -4.23 -13.85
N ASN A 185 14.86 -5.12 -13.59
CA ASN A 185 16.30 -4.95 -13.90
C ASN A 185 17.06 -3.83 -13.13
N VAL A 186 16.46 -3.12 -12.19
CA VAL A 186 17.15 -2.13 -11.33
C VAL A 186 18.12 -2.77 -10.32
N GLY A 187 18.13 -4.11 -10.23
CA GLY A 187 19.04 -4.85 -9.35
C GLY A 187 18.47 -5.25 -7.98
N LYS A 188 17.13 -5.40 -7.86
CA LYS A 188 16.48 -5.87 -6.61
C LYS A 188 17.02 -7.22 -6.13
N SER A 189 17.09 -8.21 -7.03
CA SER A 189 17.63 -9.54 -6.70
C SER A 189 19.11 -9.50 -6.29
N SER A 190 19.88 -8.62 -6.92
CA SER A 190 21.29 -8.40 -6.53
C SER A 190 21.38 -7.77 -5.14
N LEU A 191 20.50 -6.82 -4.83
CA LEU A 191 20.44 -6.21 -3.50
C LEU A 191 20.04 -7.22 -2.42
N VAL A 192 19.01 -8.05 -2.67
CA VAL A 192 18.61 -9.14 -1.75
C VAL A 192 19.80 -10.07 -1.47
N ASN A 193 20.49 -10.53 -2.53
CA ASN A 193 21.64 -11.41 -2.37
C ASN A 193 22.78 -10.72 -1.62
N ALA A 194 23.04 -9.43 -1.88
CA ALA A 194 24.08 -8.68 -1.18
C ALA A 194 23.75 -8.47 0.30
N LEU A 195 22.48 -8.22 0.66
CA LEU A 195 22.04 -8.09 2.05
C LEU A 195 22.12 -9.42 2.80
N LEU A 196 21.70 -10.53 2.19
CA LEU A 196 21.72 -11.85 2.81
C LEU A 196 23.11 -12.49 2.81
N GLY A 197 24.01 -12.12 1.89
CA GLY A 197 25.38 -12.58 1.79
C GLY A 197 26.40 -11.77 2.59
N TYR A 198 25.96 -10.75 3.33
CA TYR A 198 26.87 -9.92 4.13
C TYR A 198 27.36 -10.68 5.37
N GLU A 199 28.65 -10.58 5.73
CA GLU A 199 29.32 -11.35 6.80
C GLU A 199 28.62 -11.31 8.17
N ARG A 200 27.78 -10.30 8.42
CA ARG A 200 27.03 -10.09 9.68
C ARG A 200 25.57 -10.52 9.61
N THR A 201 25.16 -11.15 8.50
CA THR A 201 23.78 -11.58 8.29
C THR A 201 23.66 -13.07 8.54
N ILE A 202 22.79 -13.45 9.47
CA ILE A 202 22.47 -14.85 9.77
C ILE A 202 21.06 -15.11 9.27
N VAL A 203 20.94 -15.93 8.23
CA VAL A 203 19.61 -16.36 7.72
C VAL A 203 19.03 -17.37 8.70
N SER A 204 17.89 -17.05 9.30
CA SER A 204 17.22 -17.94 10.24
C SER A 204 16.49 -19.04 9.47
N SER A 205 16.76 -20.31 9.86
CA SER A 205 16.04 -21.47 9.38
C SER A 205 14.84 -21.84 10.25
N ILE A 206 14.41 -20.95 11.15
CA ILE A 206 13.31 -21.23 12.09
C ILE A 206 12.00 -21.31 11.30
N SER A 207 11.58 -22.55 11.07
CA SER A 207 10.27 -22.90 10.52
C SER A 207 9.22 -22.62 11.61
N GLY A 208 8.38 -21.61 11.42
CA GLY A 208 7.26 -21.35 12.32
C GLY A 208 6.85 -19.88 12.50
N THR A 209 7.70 -18.92 12.11
CA THR A 209 7.40 -17.48 12.22
C THR A 209 6.98 -16.85 10.89
N THR A 210 7.01 -17.58 9.78
CA THR A 210 6.64 -17.10 8.46
C THR A 210 5.21 -17.52 8.12
N ARG A 211 4.29 -16.57 8.07
CA ARG A 211 2.92 -16.77 7.56
C ARG A 211 2.90 -17.20 6.09
N ASP A 212 3.96 -16.92 5.32
CA ASP A 212 4.11 -17.29 3.92
C ASP A 212 5.50 -17.87 3.63
N ALA A 213 5.56 -18.96 2.87
CA ALA A 213 6.81 -19.59 2.39
C ALA A 213 7.66 -18.69 1.46
N ILE A 214 7.30 -17.43 1.32
CA ILE A 214 7.81 -16.43 0.37
C ILE A 214 8.72 -15.41 1.07
N ASP A 215 8.66 -15.33 2.40
CA ASP A 215 9.43 -14.37 3.21
C ASP A 215 10.75 -14.96 3.69
N THR A 216 11.77 -14.12 3.84
CA THR A 216 13.09 -14.55 4.30
C THR A 216 13.47 -13.84 5.58
N PRO A 217 13.36 -14.50 6.76
CA PRO A 217 13.83 -13.95 8.03
C PRO A 217 15.36 -14.00 8.12
N PHE A 218 15.94 -12.97 8.70
CA PHE A 218 17.38 -12.90 8.97
C PHE A 218 17.68 -11.94 10.11
N THR A 219 18.81 -12.15 10.79
CA THR A 219 19.30 -11.28 11.85
C THR A 219 20.55 -10.52 11.36
N TRP A 220 20.61 -9.23 11.61
CA TRP A 220 21.75 -8.39 11.29
C TRP A 220 22.09 -7.47 12.47
N ASN A 221 23.36 -7.50 12.92
CA ASN A 221 23.83 -6.77 14.10
C ASN A 221 22.99 -6.96 15.38
N GLY A 222 22.33 -8.10 15.54
CA GLY A 222 21.46 -8.41 16.68
C GLY A 222 20.01 -7.94 16.55
N ASP A 223 19.64 -7.29 15.45
CA ASP A 223 18.27 -6.93 15.12
C ASP A 223 17.68 -7.95 14.14
N ASP A 224 16.42 -8.29 14.33
CA ASP A 224 15.69 -9.23 13.48
C ASP A 224 14.94 -8.51 12.35
N PHE A 225 15.09 -9.04 11.15
CA PHE A 225 14.49 -8.52 9.93
C PHE A 225 13.79 -9.62 9.14
N VAL A 226 12.79 -9.23 8.36
CA VAL A 226 12.13 -10.12 7.40
C VAL A 226 12.09 -9.42 6.04
N LEU A 227 12.69 -10.04 5.02
CA LEU A 227 12.49 -9.61 3.64
C LEU A 227 11.17 -10.20 3.12
N VAL A 228 10.21 -9.32 2.82
CA VAL A 228 8.89 -9.66 2.33
C VAL A 228 8.93 -9.96 0.83
N ASP A 229 8.25 -11.01 0.39
CA ASP A 229 8.08 -11.41 -1.03
C ASP A 229 9.39 -11.65 -1.81
N THR A 230 10.34 -12.34 -1.20
CA THR A 230 11.62 -12.67 -1.87
C THR A 230 11.45 -13.64 -3.04
N ALA A 231 10.43 -14.51 -3.06
CA ALA A 231 10.18 -15.44 -4.16
C ALA A 231 9.73 -14.73 -5.44
N GLY A 232 8.94 -13.65 -5.33
CA GLY A 232 8.59 -12.80 -6.46
C GLY A 232 9.81 -12.13 -7.10
N ILE A 233 10.82 -11.81 -6.30
CA ILE A 233 12.09 -11.24 -6.76
C ILE A 233 12.97 -12.29 -7.46
N ARG A 234 12.92 -13.57 -7.03
CA ARG A 234 13.77 -14.67 -7.55
C ARG A 234 13.23 -15.34 -8.80
N ARG A 235 11.90 -15.44 -9.00
CA ARG A 235 11.24 -16.19 -10.12
C ARG A 235 11.28 -15.51 -11.49
N LYS A 236 11.85 -14.33 -11.65
CA LYS A 236 11.83 -13.51 -12.89
C LYS A 236 12.76 -13.98 -13.99
N ARG A 237 12.67 -15.22 -14.51
CA ARG A 237 13.50 -15.65 -15.66
C ARG A 237 12.77 -15.90 -16.98
N SER A 238 11.44 -15.77 -17.08
CA SER A 238 10.74 -16.23 -18.30
C SER A 238 9.34 -15.64 -18.54
N ILE A 239 9.15 -14.31 -18.65
CA ILE A 239 7.85 -13.76 -19.13
C ILE A 239 8.08 -12.40 -19.84
N ASP A 240 7.39 -12.18 -20.98
CA ASP A 240 7.49 -11.04 -21.90
C ASP A 240 7.02 -9.66 -21.37
N ASP A 241 7.52 -8.56 -21.99
CA ASP A 241 7.76 -7.25 -21.36
C ASP A 241 6.57 -6.39 -20.92
N GLU A 242 5.43 -6.31 -21.56
CA GLU A 242 4.39 -5.32 -21.21
C GLU A 242 3.37 -5.78 -20.14
N THR A 243 2.99 -7.05 -20.15
CA THR A 243 2.09 -7.60 -19.11
C THR A 243 2.79 -7.73 -17.76
N VAL A 244 4.12 -7.90 -17.79
CA VAL A 244 5.01 -7.97 -16.61
C VAL A 244 4.96 -6.69 -15.78
N GLU A 245 4.72 -5.54 -16.40
CA GLU A 245 4.77 -4.24 -15.73
C GLU A 245 3.62 -4.08 -14.72
N ARG A 246 2.39 -4.34 -15.13
CA ARG A 246 1.19 -4.23 -14.26
C ARG A 246 1.15 -5.31 -13.18
N TYR A 247 1.53 -6.56 -13.52
CA TYR A 247 1.67 -7.63 -12.52
C TYR A 247 2.74 -7.32 -11.47
N SER A 248 3.84 -6.67 -11.89
CA SER A 248 4.89 -6.22 -10.99
C SER A 248 4.40 -5.16 -10.01
N VAL A 249 3.52 -4.26 -10.43
CA VAL A 249 2.93 -3.22 -9.57
C VAL A 249 2.03 -3.84 -8.50
N ILE A 250 1.12 -4.75 -8.87
CA ILE A 250 0.20 -5.38 -7.89
C ILE A 250 0.96 -6.21 -6.86
N ARG A 251 1.99 -6.98 -7.28
CA ARG A 251 2.87 -7.70 -6.34
C ARG A 251 3.60 -6.73 -5.41
N SER A 252 4.12 -5.63 -5.98
CA SER A 252 4.77 -4.59 -5.17
C SER A 252 3.81 -4.01 -4.13
N LEU A 253 2.53 -3.82 -4.46
CA LEU A 253 1.51 -3.36 -3.51
C LEU A 253 1.30 -4.34 -2.35
N GLY A 254 1.20 -5.64 -2.64
CA GLY A 254 1.11 -6.67 -1.59
C GLY A 254 2.31 -6.64 -0.65
N ALA A 255 3.53 -6.55 -1.20
CA ALA A 255 4.75 -6.44 -0.41
C ALA A 255 4.83 -5.13 0.37
N ILE A 256 4.50 -3.97 -0.25
CA ILE A 256 4.47 -2.66 0.41
C ILE A 256 3.55 -2.69 1.63
N ARG A 257 2.36 -3.28 1.52
CA ARG A 257 1.39 -3.31 2.63
C ARG A 257 1.85 -4.14 3.82
N ARG A 258 2.53 -5.25 3.57
CA ARG A 258 3.06 -6.16 4.61
C ARG A 258 4.33 -5.63 5.25
N ALA A 259 5.04 -4.70 4.61
CA ALA A 259 6.29 -4.14 5.11
C ALA A 259 6.06 -3.02 6.14
N ASP A 260 7.04 -2.85 7.02
CA ASP A 260 7.18 -1.68 7.89
C ASP A 260 8.03 -0.61 7.19
N VAL A 261 9.04 -1.05 6.43
CA VAL A 261 9.96 -0.19 5.68
C VAL A 261 10.02 -0.65 4.22
N VAL A 262 9.97 0.30 3.30
CA VAL A 262 10.07 0.02 1.86
C VAL A 262 11.34 0.61 1.28
N LEU A 263 12.14 -0.24 0.63
CA LEU A 263 13.32 0.16 -0.13
C LEU A 263 12.93 0.34 -1.60
N ILE A 264 12.89 1.58 -2.07
CA ILE A 264 12.55 1.93 -3.45
C ILE A 264 13.85 1.95 -4.26
N VAL A 265 14.06 0.93 -5.10
CA VAL A 265 15.31 0.76 -5.86
C VAL A 265 15.19 1.38 -7.24
N ILE A 266 16.11 2.30 -7.56
CA ILE A 266 16.21 3.04 -8.81
C ILE A 266 17.54 2.71 -9.46
N ASP A 267 17.58 2.62 -10.80
CA ASP A 267 18.81 2.44 -11.58
C ASP A 267 19.49 3.79 -11.81
N ALA A 268 20.72 3.96 -11.33
CA ALA A 268 21.48 5.20 -11.52
C ALA A 268 21.76 5.51 -12.99
N ALA A 269 21.92 4.49 -13.86
CA ALA A 269 22.25 4.67 -15.27
C ALA A 269 21.04 5.12 -16.10
N GLU A 270 19.83 4.68 -15.71
CA GLU A 270 18.58 5.02 -16.41
C GLU A 270 17.89 6.26 -15.83
N GLY A 271 18.21 6.61 -14.57
CA GLY A 271 17.51 7.66 -13.83
C GLY A 271 16.10 7.27 -13.39
N LEU A 272 15.30 8.26 -12.98
CA LEU A 272 13.94 8.06 -12.51
C LEU A 272 12.99 7.94 -13.72
N SER A 273 12.14 6.90 -13.70
CA SER A 273 11.08 6.68 -14.68
C SER A 273 9.71 6.98 -14.09
N GLU A 274 8.69 7.18 -14.96
CA GLU A 274 7.29 7.33 -14.51
C GLU A 274 6.83 6.15 -13.63
N GLN A 275 7.28 4.94 -13.93
CA GLN A 275 6.95 3.75 -13.14
C GLN A 275 7.55 3.83 -11.73
N ASP A 276 8.77 4.33 -11.59
CA ASP A 276 9.42 4.51 -10.28
C ASP A 276 8.65 5.56 -9.45
N VAL A 277 8.20 6.65 -10.08
CA VAL A 277 7.38 7.69 -9.44
C VAL A 277 6.04 7.12 -8.99
N ARG A 278 5.37 6.28 -9.81
CA ARG A 278 4.11 5.60 -9.42
C ARG A 278 4.32 4.67 -8.23
N ILE A 279 5.37 3.85 -8.23
CA ILE A 279 5.69 2.97 -7.10
C ILE A 279 5.94 3.79 -5.84
N ALA A 280 6.70 4.87 -5.93
CA ALA A 280 6.96 5.78 -4.82
C ALA A 280 5.66 6.43 -4.30
N GLY A 281 4.75 6.80 -5.20
CA GLY A 281 3.42 7.30 -4.86
C GLY A 281 2.62 6.31 -4.02
N TYR A 282 2.59 5.04 -4.41
CA TYR A 282 1.93 3.98 -3.64
C TYR A 282 2.53 3.80 -2.24
N VAL A 283 3.86 3.85 -2.12
CA VAL A 283 4.54 3.75 -0.82
C VAL A 283 4.13 4.91 0.10
N HIS A 284 4.05 6.12 -0.46
CA HIS A 284 3.62 7.32 0.25
C HIS A 284 2.16 7.24 0.71
N GLU A 285 1.24 6.85 -0.18
CA GLU A 285 -0.19 6.69 0.10
C GLU A 285 -0.45 5.63 1.18
N GLU A 286 0.27 4.50 1.13
CA GLU A 286 0.18 3.46 2.18
C GLU A 286 0.79 3.89 3.52
N GLY A 287 1.46 5.05 3.58
CA GLY A 287 2.01 5.59 4.82
C GLY A 287 3.22 4.83 5.34
N LYS A 288 3.99 4.20 4.46
CA LYS A 288 5.13 3.38 4.86
C LYS A 288 6.40 4.20 5.05
N ALA A 289 7.21 3.83 6.04
CA ALA A 289 8.59 4.30 6.11
C ALA A 289 9.32 3.89 4.83
N SER A 290 10.18 4.74 4.32
CA SER A 290 10.80 4.48 3.02
C SER A 290 12.22 5.03 2.89
N VAL A 291 13.01 4.34 2.05
CA VAL A 291 14.37 4.72 1.68
C VAL A 291 14.51 4.57 0.17
N VAL A 292 15.00 5.60 -0.50
CA VAL A 292 15.34 5.53 -1.93
C VAL A 292 16.75 4.99 -2.08
N ILE A 293 16.89 3.90 -2.83
CA ILE A 293 18.16 3.23 -3.10
C ILE A 293 18.54 3.46 -4.56
N VAL A 294 19.50 4.33 -4.80
CA VAL A 294 20.08 4.57 -6.14
C VAL A 294 21.17 3.54 -6.36
N ASN A 295 20.81 2.46 -7.07
CA ASN A 295 21.69 1.30 -7.31
C ASN A 295 22.48 1.45 -8.62
N LYS A 296 23.44 0.56 -8.84
CA LYS A 296 24.38 0.57 -9.96
C LYS A 296 25.26 1.84 -10.00
N TRP A 297 25.55 2.40 -8.82
CA TRP A 297 26.38 3.60 -8.70
C TRP A 297 27.82 3.41 -9.18
N ASP A 298 28.26 2.17 -9.36
CA ASP A 298 29.58 1.80 -9.93
C ASP A 298 29.71 2.12 -11.41
N VAL A 299 28.58 2.18 -12.16
CA VAL A 299 28.56 2.41 -13.60
C VAL A 299 28.62 3.89 -13.96
N ILE A 300 28.31 4.79 -13.03
CA ILE A 300 28.24 6.23 -13.26
C ILE A 300 29.64 6.85 -13.24
N GLU A 301 29.97 7.64 -14.25
CA GLU A 301 31.15 8.53 -14.24
C GLU A 301 30.92 9.64 -13.20
N LYS A 302 31.87 9.79 -12.28
CA LYS A 302 31.71 10.62 -11.09
C LYS A 302 32.61 11.84 -11.12
N ASP A 303 32.01 13.00 -11.03
CA ASP A 303 32.65 14.24 -10.61
C ASP A 303 32.29 14.59 -9.15
N THR A 304 32.88 15.64 -8.60
CA THR A 304 32.62 16.12 -7.23
C THR A 304 31.16 16.51 -6.99
N ASN A 305 30.39 16.80 -8.03
CA ASN A 305 29.02 17.30 -7.95
C ASN A 305 27.98 16.28 -8.43
N THR A 306 28.38 15.15 -9.03
CA THR A 306 27.46 14.16 -9.62
C THR A 306 26.39 13.72 -8.63
N MET A 307 26.77 13.34 -7.39
CA MET A 307 25.81 12.89 -6.38
C MET A 307 24.84 13.99 -5.98
N ASN A 308 25.26 15.24 -5.88
CA ASN A 308 24.40 16.38 -5.53
C ASN A 308 23.41 16.71 -6.65
N LYS A 309 23.84 16.60 -7.90
CA LYS A 309 22.95 16.78 -9.07
C LYS A 309 21.85 15.72 -9.06
N PHE A 310 22.22 14.44 -8.96
CA PHE A 310 21.26 13.33 -8.85
C PHE A 310 20.27 13.52 -7.70
N LYS A 311 20.78 13.88 -6.51
CA LYS A 311 19.93 14.12 -5.36
C LYS A 311 18.94 15.25 -5.59
N LYS A 312 19.35 16.33 -6.25
CA LYS A 312 18.50 17.47 -6.57
C LYS A 312 17.41 17.10 -7.58
N GLU A 313 17.75 16.37 -8.65
CA GLU A 313 16.81 15.89 -9.66
C GLU A 313 15.78 14.96 -9.02
N LEU A 314 16.20 13.92 -8.29
CA LEU A 314 15.31 13.00 -7.60
C LEU A 314 14.40 13.72 -6.58
N THR A 315 14.91 14.73 -5.86
CA THR A 315 14.09 15.50 -4.90
C THR A 315 13.04 16.33 -5.62
N THR A 316 13.31 16.80 -6.83
CA THR A 316 12.35 17.55 -7.64
C THR A 316 11.24 16.64 -8.15
N ASP A 317 11.60 15.48 -8.70
CA ASP A 317 10.66 14.52 -9.29
C ASP A 317 9.84 13.77 -8.22
N LEU A 318 10.42 13.56 -7.02
CA LEU A 318 9.76 12.99 -5.84
C LEU A 318 9.41 14.07 -4.80
N ALA A 319 8.93 15.25 -5.23
CA ALA A 319 8.65 16.37 -4.35
C ALA A 319 7.64 16.04 -3.23
N PHE A 320 6.71 15.11 -3.47
CA PHE A 320 5.75 14.60 -2.48
C PHE A 320 6.40 13.70 -1.40
N MET A 321 7.62 13.22 -1.64
CA MET A 321 8.42 12.40 -0.71
C MET A 321 9.78 13.03 -0.38
N SER A 322 9.87 14.36 -0.35
CA SER A 322 11.13 15.09 -0.10
C SER A 322 11.80 14.75 1.24
N TYR A 323 11.08 14.11 2.14
CA TYR A 323 11.52 13.65 3.45
C TYR A 323 12.31 12.33 3.41
N VAL A 324 12.35 11.62 2.28
CA VAL A 324 12.91 10.27 2.18
C VAL A 324 14.42 10.32 2.02
N PRO A 325 15.20 9.58 2.83
CA PRO A 325 16.64 9.48 2.67
C PRO A 325 17.01 8.74 1.38
N MET A 326 18.08 9.18 0.73
CA MET A 326 18.59 8.60 -0.50
C MET A 326 19.96 7.99 -0.26
N LEU A 327 20.14 6.71 -0.62
CA LEU A 327 21.40 5.99 -0.56
C LEU A 327 21.89 5.63 -1.95
N PHE A 328 23.13 5.98 -2.26
CA PHE A 328 23.81 5.66 -3.51
C PHE A 328 24.71 4.45 -3.31
N ILE A 329 24.33 3.30 -3.88
CA ILE A 329 24.96 2.00 -3.64
C ILE A 329 25.36 1.29 -4.93
N SER A 330 26.19 0.27 -4.82
CA SER A 330 26.33 -0.77 -5.83
C SER A 330 26.12 -2.13 -5.17
N ALA A 331 24.99 -2.76 -5.48
CA ALA A 331 24.71 -4.12 -5.03
C ALA A 331 25.69 -5.15 -5.65
N LYS A 332 26.29 -4.84 -6.80
CA LYS A 332 27.27 -5.69 -7.47
C LYS A 332 28.63 -5.69 -6.76
N THR A 333 29.12 -4.53 -6.36
CA THR A 333 30.43 -4.38 -5.73
C THR A 333 30.38 -4.38 -4.20
N GLY A 334 29.18 -4.39 -3.60
CA GLY A 334 29.00 -4.28 -2.16
C GLY A 334 29.13 -2.85 -1.61
N GLN A 335 29.35 -1.85 -2.47
CA GLN A 335 29.57 -0.47 -2.05
C GLN A 335 28.37 0.07 -1.29
N ARG A 336 28.56 0.44 -0.01
CA ARG A 336 27.57 1.03 0.91
C ARG A 336 26.32 0.18 1.16
N VAL A 337 26.32 -1.10 0.83
CA VAL A 337 25.19 -2.01 1.10
C VAL A 337 24.92 -2.15 2.60
N ASN A 338 25.97 -2.11 3.43
CA ASN A 338 25.85 -2.14 4.89
C ASN A 338 24.98 -0.99 5.45
N LYS A 339 24.97 0.18 4.80
CA LYS A 339 24.16 1.32 5.24
C LYS A 339 22.66 1.15 4.99
N VAL A 340 22.28 0.21 4.12
CA VAL A 340 20.87 0.00 3.76
C VAL A 340 20.05 -0.44 4.98
N LEU A 341 20.51 -1.44 5.72
CA LEU A 341 19.83 -1.94 6.92
C LEU A 341 19.86 -0.92 8.07
N GLU A 342 20.96 -0.20 8.25
CA GLU A 342 21.04 0.91 9.23
C GLU A 342 20.00 1.97 8.95
N THR A 343 19.87 2.39 7.67
CA THR A 343 18.90 3.40 7.26
C THR A 343 17.47 2.87 7.33
N ALA A 344 17.25 1.58 7.03
CA ALA A 344 15.94 0.95 7.17
C ALA A 344 15.49 0.91 8.64
N LYS A 345 16.39 0.53 9.57
CA LYS A 345 16.12 0.58 11.02
C LYS A 345 15.81 2.00 11.48
N TYR A 346 16.59 2.98 11.03
CA TYR A 346 16.32 4.39 11.31
C TYR A 346 14.93 4.80 10.82
N ALA A 347 14.55 4.46 9.58
CA ALA A 347 13.26 4.76 9.02
C ALA A 347 12.10 4.12 9.82
N TYR A 348 12.25 2.87 10.24
CA TYR A 348 11.32 2.18 11.12
C TYR A 348 11.13 2.92 12.44
N THR A 349 12.23 3.32 13.08
CA THR A 349 12.19 4.07 14.35
C THR A 349 11.47 5.40 14.20
N GLN A 350 11.70 6.11 13.11
CA GLN A 350 11.01 7.37 12.82
C GLN A 350 9.50 7.16 12.61
N ASN A 351 9.12 6.09 11.92
CA ASN A 351 7.72 5.78 11.63
C ASN A 351 6.93 5.36 12.89
N SER A 352 7.59 4.71 13.83
CA SER A 352 6.99 4.26 15.09
C SER A 352 7.12 5.28 16.24
N MET A 353 7.73 6.44 16.00
CA MET A 353 7.97 7.46 17.02
C MET A 353 6.68 7.95 17.67
N ARG A 354 6.66 7.98 19.02
CA ARG A 354 5.57 8.55 19.81
C ARG A 354 6.00 9.88 20.43
N ILE A 355 5.22 10.93 20.13
CA ILE A 355 5.44 12.27 20.63
C ILE A 355 4.43 12.56 21.74
N SER A 356 4.88 13.13 22.87
CA SER A 356 3.98 13.51 23.96
C SER A 356 3.07 14.65 23.54
N THR A 357 1.82 14.64 24.06
CA THR A 357 0.84 15.69 23.74
C THR A 357 1.33 17.07 24.16
N GLY A 358 2.01 17.20 25.30
CA GLY A 358 2.57 18.47 25.77
C GLY A 358 3.58 19.04 24.76
N THR A 359 4.64 18.27 24.45
CA THR A 359 5.68 18.69 23.50
C THR A 359 5.12 19.02 22.11
N LEU A 360 4.12 18.25 21.64
CA LEU A 360 3.46 18.52 20.36
C LEU A 360 2.72 19.88 20.40
N ASN A 361 2.02 20.17 21.47
CA ASN A 361 1.29 21.44 21.60
C ASN A 361 2.22 22.64 21.75
N ASP A 362 3.38 22.49 22.39
CA ASP A 362 4.41 23.54 22.46
C ASP A 362 4.90 23.89 21.04
N VAL A 363 5.21 22.87 20.23
CA VAL A 363 5.64 23.03 18.82
C VAL A 363 4.54 23.65 17.96
N ILE A 364 3.28 23.25 18.11
CA ILE A 364 2.15 23.87 17.39
C ILE A 364 1.96 25.34 17.81
N SER A 365 2.09 25.65 19.09
CA SER A 365 1.98 27.05 19.61
C SER A 365 3.08 27.91 19.03
N GLU A 366 4.31 27.41 18.97
CA GLU A 366 5.44 28.09 18.34
C GLU A 366 5.17 28.31 16.84
N ALA A 367 4.71 27.28 16.11
CA ALA A 367 4.38 27.38 14.70
C ALA A 367 3.31 28.48 14.44
N VAL A 368 2.26 28.53 15.27
CA VAL A 368 1.19 29.54 15.21
C VAL A 368 1.73 30.93 15.46
N THR A 369 2.73 31.07 16.33
CA THR A 369 3.39 32.38 16.65
C THR A 369 4.26 32.82 15.47
N VAL A 370 5.00 31.91 14.83
CA VAL A 370 5.87 32.24 13.68
C VAL A 370 5.04 32.61 12.45
N THR A 371 3.97 31.86 12.17
CA THR A 371 3.08 32.10 11.03
C THR A 371 1.63 32.13 11.49
N ALA A 372 1.01 33.31 11.45
CA ALA A 372 -0.36 33.50 11.89
C ALA A 372 -1.34 32.60 11.08
N PRO A 373 -2.33 31.97 11.75
CA PRO A 373 -3.33 31.16 11.07
C PRO A 373 -4.16 31.97 10.06
N PRO A 374 -4.63 31.33 8.98
CA PRO A 374 -5.43 31.99 7.96
C PRO A 374 -6.78 32.46 8.50
N SER A 375 -7.38 33.45 7.81
CA SER A 375 -8.71 33.93 8.08
C SER A 375 -9.60 33.84 6.84
N ASP A 376 -10.87 33.52 7.03
CA ASP A 376 -11.90 33.58 5.99
C ASP A 376 -13.10 34.41 6.45
N LYS A 377 -13.53 35.37 5.63
CA LYS A 377 -14.67 36.29 5.89
C LYS A 377 -14.69 36.88 7.29
N GLY A 378 -13.52 37.34 7.76
CA GLY A 378 -13.36 37.97 9.09
C GLY A 378 -13.31 36.97 10.26
N ARG A 379 -13.35 35.64 10.00
CA ARG A 379 -13.15 34.62 11.03
C ARG A 379 -11.74 34.05 10.91
N GLN A 380 -10.96 34.16 11.98
CA GLN A 380 -9.62 33.63 12.06
C GLN A 380 -9.68 32.12 12.46
N LEU A 381 -8.83 31.30 11.86
CA LEU A 381 -8.60 29.94 12.31
C LEU A 381 -8.01 29.96 13.74
N LYS A 382 -8.60 29.19 14.64
CA LYS A 382 -8.06 28.95 15.99
C LYS A 382 -7.74 27.46 16.12
N ILE A 383 -6.49 27.16 16.47
CA ILE A 383 -6.05 25.83 16.86
C ILE A 383 -6.16 25.75 18.37
N TYR A 384 -6.88 24.75 18.89
CA TYR A 384 -7.07 24.57 20.33
C TYR A 384 -6.01 23.65 20.91
N TYR A 385 -5.80 22.53 20.29
CA TYR A 385 -4.77 21.55 20.66
C TYR A 385 -4.50 20.58 19.52
N ALA A 386 -3.39 19.85 19.65
CA ALA A 386 -3.04 18.74 18.77
C ALA A 386 -2.70 17.50 19.59
N VAL A 387 -2.97 16.33 19.03
CA VAL A 387 -2.65 15.03 19.64
C VAL A 387 -2.20 14.04 18.59
N GLN A 388 -1.17 13.25 18.89
CA GLN A 388 -0.81 12.10 18.08
C GLN A 388 -1.67 10.91 18.50
N PHE A 389 -2.53 10.41 17.61
CA PHE A 389 -3.42 9.30 17.91
C PHE A 389 -3.00 7.97 17.28
N ALA A 390 -2.07 8.00 16.32
CA ALA A 390 -1.51 6.79 15.72
C ALA A 390 -0.02 6.95 15.38
N THR A 391 0.68 5.82 15.29
CA THR A 391 2.01 5.63 14.71
C THR A 391 1.90 4.76 13.47
N ASN A 392 2.96 4.63 12.68
CA ASN A 392 3.05 3.77 11.49
C ASN A 392 1.97 4.07 10.41
N PRO A 393 1.86 5.32 9.89
CA PRO A 393 2.74 6.47 10.09
C PRO A 393 2.30 7.38 11.25
N PRO A 394 3.18 8.31 11.71
CA PRO A 394 2.82 9.33 12.67
C PRO A 394 1.61 10.12 12.20
N THR A 395 0.51 10.02 12.95
CA THR A 395 -0.77 10.62 12.58
C THR A 395 -1.25 11.54 13.70
N PHE A 396 -1.50 12.81 13.34
CA PHE A 396 -1.86 13.85 14.28
C PHE A 396 -3.29 14.32 14.02
N ALA A 397 -4.04 14.55 15.08
CA ALA A 397 -5.30 15.28 15.01
C ALA A 397 -5.05 16.71 15.51
N ILE A 398 -5.43 17.71 14.71
CA ILE A 398 -5.40 19.12 15.09
C ILE A 398 -6.84 19.57 15.24
N VAL A 399 -7.21 20.00 16.45
CA VAL A 399 -8.56 20.45 16.79
C VAL A 399 -8.65 21.95 16.59
N VAL A 400 -9.61 22.37 15.75
CA VAL A 400 -9.81 23.76 15.32
C VAL A 400 -11.24 24.23 15.55
N ASN A 401 -11.46 25.54 15.47
CA ASN A 401 -12.81 26.14 15.54
C ASN A 401 -13.67 25.80 14.32
N ASP A 402 -13.10 25.86 13.11
CA ASP A 402 -13.77 25.54 11.85
C ASP A 402 -12.77 24.95 10.85
N PRO A 403 -12.91 23.64 10.50
CA PRO A 403 -12.04 22.97 9.55
C PRO A 403 -12.00 23.61 8.15
N LYS A 404 -13.07 24.30 7.74
CA LYS A 404 -13.18 24.94 6.43
C LYS A 404 -12.22 26.12 6.24
N ILE A 405 -11.75 26.72 7.35
CA ILE A 405 -10.79 27.83 7.33
C ILE A 405 -9.35 27.30 7.20
N MET A 406 -9.10 26.01 7.52
CA MET A 406 -7.80 25.40 7.38
C MET A 406 -7.44 25.27 5.90
N HIS A 407 -6.69 26.23 5.38
CA HIS A 407 -6.21 26.16 4.01
C HIS A 407 -5.09 25.12 3.86
N PHE A 408 -5.05 24.43 2.73
CA PHE A 408 -4.05 23.40 2.43
C PHE A 408 -2.60 23.87 2.66
N SER A 409 -2.26 25.08 2.23
CA SER A 409 -0.92 25.65 2.41
C SER A 409 -0.54 25.78 3.89
N TYR A 410 -1.49 26.09 4.76
CA TYR A 410 -1.23 26.18 6.20
C TYR A 410 -1.11 24.82 6.85
N GLN A 411 -1.91 23.85 6.43
CA GLN A 411 -1.75 22.45 6.85
C GLN A 411 -0.37 21.92 6.50
N ARG A 412 0.10 22.17 5.25
CA ARG A 412 1.44 21.80 4.80
C ARG A 412 2.55 22.52 5.57
N TYR A 413 2.32 23.78 5.93
CA TYR A 413 3.23 24.51 6.80
C TYR A 413 3.38 23.85 8.17
N LEU A 414 2.25 23.48 8.82
CA LEU A 414 2.25 22.77 10.11
C LEU A 414 2.92 21.41 10.01
N GLU A 415 2.66 20.67 8.94
CA GLU A 415 3.33 19.38 8.68
C GLU A 415 4.85 19.55 8.61
N ASN A 416 5.32 20.49 7.81
CA ASN A 416 6.76 20.78 7.69
C ASN A 416 7.37 21.24 9.00
N TYR A 417 6.62 22.01 9.81
CA TYR A 417 7.08 22.47 11.12
C TYR A 417 7.22 21.32 12.10
N ILE A 418 6.22 20.43 12.20
CA ILE A 418 6.26 19.20 13.00
C ILE A 418 7.43 18.32 12.55
N ARG A 419 7.56 18.09 11.24
CA ARG A 419 8.64 17.27 10.66
C ARG A 419 10.01 17.79 11.08
N LYS A 420 10.23 19.09 10.97
CA LYS A 420 11.52 19.73 11.33
C LYS A 420 11.79 19.65 12.82
N SER A 421 10.79 19.93 13.66
CA SER A 421 10.94 19.98 15.12
C SER A 421 11.25 18.59 15.72
N PHE A 422 10.70 17.52 15.15
CA PHE A 422 10.88 16.16 15.65
C PHE A 422 11.79 15.31 14.77
N SER A 423 12.43 15.91 13.74
CA SER A 423 13.29 15.21 12.78
C SER A 423 12.63 13.96 12.17
N LEU A 424 11.33 14.06 11.83
CA LEU A 424 10.55 12.96 11.26
C LEU A 424 10.92 12.74 9.78
N ASP A 425 12.15 12.25 9.54
CA ASP A 425 12.64 11.86 8.22
C ASP A 425 12.23 10.41 7.90
N ALA A 426 12.29 10.04 6.65
CA ALA A 426 12.00 8.69 6.15
C ALA A 426 10.55 8.20 6.37
N THR A 427 9.66 9.04 6.91
CA THR A 427 8.26 8.68 7.18
C THR A 427 7.30 9.76 6.72
N PRO A 428 6.15 9.40 6.11
CA PRO A 428 5.08 10.36 5.88
C PRO A 428 4.43 10.79 7.20
N ILE A 429 3.90 12.00 7.23
CA ILE A 429 3.10 12.52 8.34
C ILE A 429 1.66 12.66 7.86
N ARG A 430 0.69 12.23 8.65
CA ARG A 430 -0.72 12.42 8.39
C ARG A 430 -1.32 13.42 9.38
N ILE A 431 -2.00 14.45 8.87
CA ILE A 431 -2.71 15.44 9.70
C ILE A 431 -4.20 15.33 9.42
N LYS A 432 -5.00 15.07 10.46
CA LYS A 432 -6.45 15.09 10.42
C LYS A 432 -6.96 16.34 11.16
N ILE A 433 -7.69 17.19 10.45
CA ILE A 433 -8.30 18.37 11.04
C ILE A 433 -9.67 17.99 11.61
N ARG A 434 -9.91 18.33 12.88
CA ARG A 434 -11.18 18.06 13.56
C ARG A 434 -11.78 19.34 14.10
N GLN A 435 -13.10 19.47 14.01
CA GLN A 435 -13.82 20.55 14.66
C GLN A 435 -13.98 20.24 16.15
N ARG A 436 -13.80 21.26 17.01
CA ARG A 436 -14.06 21.13 18.46
C ARG A 436 -15.52 20.72 18.70
N GLY A 437 -15.73 19.63 19.42
CA GLY A 437 -17.06 19.12 19.78
C GLY A 437 -17.80 20.06 20.74
N LYS A 438 -19.15 19.98 20.76
CA LYS A 438 -19.96 20.76 21.71
C LYS A 438 -19.68 20.36 23.18
N ASN A 439 -19.30 19.10 23.44
CA ASN A 439 -19.00 18.60 24.79
C ASN A 439 -17.61 19.02 25.31
N ASP A 440 -16.66 19.35 24.42
CA ASP A 440 -15.32 19.80 24.84
C ASP A 440 -15.32 21.22 25.43
N ARG A 441 -16.44 21.99 25.27
CA ARG A 441 -16.58 23.34 25.81
C ARG A 441 -16.83 23.39 27.32
N LEU A 442 -17.15 22.28 27.95
CA LEU A 442 -17.47 22.21 29.38
C LEU A 442 -16.23 22.12 30.28
N ASN A 443 -15.09 21.63 29.76
CA ASN A 443 -13.86 21.44 30.52
C ASN A 443 -12.96 22.72 30.62
N ASP A 444 -13.24 23.76 29.84
CA ASP A 444 -12.48 25.03 29.90
C ASP A 444 -13.02 26.03 30.96
N LYS A 445 -14.02 25.62 31.75
CA LYS A 445 -14.64 26.48 32.80
C LYS A 445 -14.48 25.92 34.22
N ALA A 446 -13.60 24.90 34.41
CA ALA A 446 -13.28 24.38 35.73
C ALA A 446 -11.85 24.78 36.14
#